data_b8b117e239edbce39c2c90d50f8b2c24
#
_entry.id   b8b117e239edbce39c2c90d50f8b2c24
#
_cell.length_a   1.000
_cell.length_b   1.000
_cell.length_c   1.000
_cell.angle_alpha   90.00
_cell.angle_beta   90.00
_cell.angle_gamma   90.00
#
_symmetry.space_group_name_H-M   'P 1'
#
loop_
_entity.id
_entity.type
_entity.pdbx_description
1 polymer ?
#
loop_
_entity_poly.entity_id
_entity_poly.type
_entity_poly.pdbx_seq_one_letter_code
_entity_poly.pdbx_strand_id
1 'polypeptide(L)'
;MAAPLPPTFTVEQAMIQCGVPNTPAFGGQTPARRVSAQIFVDSFDTVLNITIEDVNDSLTAFTKLTNANGRIQLQPGVKRRILAFVQWARSMLRTGRDPTLVAFPVGDLISLQADLRTCIKFEKQSDVLVGQAKPKSFTEDTLWIDWEPTLVNYLKLIPGRTGIPLSYVVRRNATPPAAPLIGPVLDTYVSHAPLFGDAFDYDTQSVHTLILSLITEHSEVESIVRTATQDCGRTAYLAMLTRFEGVGAMLVDLIDAEHIVGELFYSGENFQTMYWDKFEKDLKYAYAVIDKKA
;
A
#
# COMPACT_ATOMS: atom_id res chain seq x y z
N MET A 1 27.58 -31.10 8.56
CA MET A 1 28.08 -30.09 7.60
C MET A 1 26.89 -29.23 7.21
N ALA A 2 26.92 -27.91 7.49
CA ALA A 2 25.88 -26.98 7.01
C ALA A 2 26.02 -26.90 5.47
N ALA A 3 24.91 -26.98 4.75
CA ALA A 3 24.91 -26.76 3.30
C ALA A 3 25.50 -25.38 3.00
N PRO A 4 26.32 -25.21 1.95
CA PRO A 4 26.82 -23.90 1.57
C PRO A 4 25.63 -22.98 1.29
N LEU A 5 25.66 -21.78 1.84
CA LEU A 5 24.68 -20.74 1.55
C LEU A 5 24.62 -20.55 0.03
N PRO A 6 23.44 -20.46 -0.58
CA PRO A 6 23.32 -20.19 -2.00
C PRO A 6 24.04 -18.89 -2.33
N PRO A 7 24.70 -18.78 -3.49
CA PRO A 7 25.38 -17.55 -3.90
C PRO A 7 24.37 -16.40 -3.90
N THR A 8 24.65 -15.35 -3.13
CA THR A 8 23.80 -14.15 -3.05
C THR A 8 23.79 -13.44 -4.40
N PHE A 9 22.60 -13.23 -4.94
CA PHE A 9 22.41 -12.45 -6.16
C PHE A 9 22.73 -10.99 -5.89
N THR A 10 23.51 -10.36 -6.76
CA THR A 10 23.98 -8.98 -6.59
C THR A 10 23.38 -8.04 -7.63
N VAL A 11 23.36 -6.73 -7.32
CA VAL A 11 22.94 -5.69 -8.28
C VAL A 11 23.83 -5.72 -9.53
N GLU A 12 25.15 -5.94 -9.40
CA GLU A 12 26.04 -6.05 -10.54
C GLU A 12 25.67 -7.22 -11.47
N GLN A 13 25.35 -8.38 -10.90
CA GLN A 13 24.84 -9.52 -11.68
C GLN A 13 23.53 -9.20 -12.39
N ALA A 14 22.63 -8.47 -11.73
CA ALA A 14 21.40 -8.00 -12.35
C ALA A 14 21.66 -7.04 -13.53
N MET A 15 22.60 -6.14 -13.41
CA MET A 15 22.99 -5.24 -14.52
C MET A 15 23.51 -6.04 -15.73
N ILE A 16 24.33 -7.07 -15.48
CA ILE A 16 24.81 -7.97 -16.53
C ILE A 16 23.63 -8.70 -17.19
N GLN A 17 22.70 -9.23 -16.40
CA GLN A 17 21.49 -9.88 -16.93
C GLN A 17 20.60 -8.91 -17.74
N CYS A 18 20.59 -7.64 -17.38
CA CYS A 18 19.92 -6.59 -18.17
C CYS A 18 20.61 -6.32 -19.51
N GLY A 19 21.79 -6.88 -19.74
CA GLY A 19 22.58 -6.71 -20.97
C GLY A 19 23.59 -5.58 -20.91
N VAL A 20 23.97 -5.12 -19.72
CA VAL A 20 25.13 -4.24 -19.55
C VAL A 20 26.42 -5.07 -19.80
N PRO A 21 27.37 -4.60 -20.59
CA PRO A 21 28.59 -5.36 -20.87
C PRO A 21 29.36 -5.73 -19.61
N ASN A 22 29.91 -6.95 -19.58
CA ASN A 22 30.74 -7.45 -18.46
C ASN A 22 32.24 -7.31 -18.71
N THR A 23 32.66 -6.67 -19.80
CA THR A 23 34.07 -6.45 -20.09
C THR A 23 34.68 -5.44 -19.13
N PRO A 24 35.91 -5.65 -18.63
CA PRO A 24 36.56 -4.70 -17.76
C PRO A 24 36.57 -3.31 -18.43
N ALA A 25 36.01 -2.34 -17.74
CA ALA A 25 36.02 -0.97 -18.14
C ALA A 25 37.22 -0.25 -17.52
N PHE A 26 37.49 0.94 -18.04
CA PHE A 26 38.50 1.88 -17.60
C PHE A 26 38.56 2.01 -16.05
N GLY A 27 39.75 2.00 -15.48
CA GLY A 27 39.97 2.20 -14.05
C GLY A 27 39.64 1.03 -13.14
N GLY A 28 39.51 -0.18 -13.66
CA GLY A 28 39.28 -1.40 -12.85
C GLY A 28 37.82 -1.65 -12.40
N GLN A 29 36.91 -0.77 -12.82
CA GLN A 29 35.47 -0.97 -12.56
C GLN A 29 34.77 -1.57 -13.77
N THR A 30 33.88 -2.58 -13.54
CA THR A 30 33.05 -3.12 -14.61
C THR A 30 32.01 -2.10 -15.07
N PRO A 31 31.58 -2.14 -16.35
CA PRO A 31 30.45 -1.34 -16.80
C PRO A 31 29.20 -1.49 -15.96
N ALA A 32 28.90 -2.71 -15.50
CA ALA A 32 27.76 -3.01 -14.63
C ALA A 32 27.83 -2.22 -13.32
N ARG A 33 28.98 -2.20 -12.66
CA ARG A 33 29.19 -1.46 -11.42
C ARG A 33 29.11 0.06 -11.63
N ARG A 34 29.59 0.56 -12.76
CA ARG A 34 29.49 2.00 -13.09
C ARG A 34 28.05 2.41 -13.34
N VAL A 35 27.25 1.57 -14.00
CA VAL A 35 25.82 1.85 -14.23
C VAL A 35 25.07 1.83 -12.91
N SER A 36 25.29 0.83 -12.04
CA SER A 36 24.62 0.76 -10.74
C SER A 36 24.93 1.97 -9.86
N ALA A 37 26.19 2.38 -9.79
CA ALA A 37 26.60 3.57 -9.05
C ALA A 37 25.97 4.86 -9.64
N GLN A 38 25.88 4.99 -10.96
CA GLN A 38 25.29 6.16 -11.61
C GLN A 38 23.79 6.30 -11.34
N ILE A 39 23.07 5.20 -11.20
CA ILE A 39 21.65 5.21 -10.87
C ILE A 39 21.39 5.13 -9.36
N PHE A 40 22.43 5.26 -8.54
CA PHE A 40 22.38 5.19 -7.08
C PHE A 40 21.78 3.86 -6.53
N VAL A 41 21.93 2.77 -7.27
CA VAL A 41 21.48 1.43 -6.88
C VAL A 41 22.71 0.54 -6.70
N ASP A 42 23.52 0.84 -5.68
CA ASP A 42 24.72 0.07 -5.35
C ASP A 42 24.40 -1.22 -4.58
N SER A 43 23.29 -1.17 -3.83
CA SER A 43 22.77 -2.29 -3.06
C SER A 43 21.25 -2.36 -3.20
N PHE A 44 20.66 -3.48 -2.81
CA PHE A 44 19.19 -3.59 -2.80
C PHE A 44 18.53 -2.66 -1.79
N ASP A 45 19.22 -2.30 -0.70
CA ASP A 45 18.67 -1.41 0.34
C ASP A 45 18.39 0.01 -0.19
N THR A 46 19.15 0.47 -1.18
CA THR A 46 18.97 1.80 -1.78
C THR A 46 17.77 1.88 -2.72
N VAL A 47 17.30 0.73 -3.22
CA VAL A 47 16.23 0.67 -4.26
C VAL A 47 14.90 1.26 -3.80
N LEU A 48 14.57 1.15 -2.51
CA LEU A 48 13.31 1.69 -1.97
C LEU A 48 13.31 3.23 -1.87
N ASN A 49 14.49 3.83 -1.75
CA ASN A 49 14.66 5.26 -1.51
C ASN A 49 14.76 6.09 -2.81
N ILE A 50 14.81 5.43 -3.96
CA ILE A 50 15.00 6.08 -5.27
C ILE A 50 13.69 5.94 -6.06
N THR A 51 13.24 7.04 -6.69
CA THR A 51 12.11 6.96 -7.60
C THR A 51 12.49 6.34 -8.94
N ILE A 52 11.56 5.72 -9.62
CA ILE A 52 11.79 5.19 -10.98
C ILE A 52 12.13 6.32 -11.96
N GLU A 53 11.63 7.52 -11.70
CA GLU A 53 11.91 8.71 -12.50
C GLU A 53 13.37 9.13 -12.36
N ASP A 54 13.89 9.19 -11.13
CA ASP A 54 15.31 9.47 -10.87
C ASP A 54 16.22 8.46 -11.56
N VAL A 55 15.87 7.17 -11.52
CA VAL A 55 16.61 6.12 -12.24
C VAL A 55 16.59 6.35 -13.75
N ASN A 56 15.43 6.66 -14.32
CA ASN A 56 15.28 6.91 -15.75
C ASN A 56 16.08 8.15 -16.19
N ASP A 57 16.04 9.22 -15.42
CA ASP A 57 16.76 10.47 -15.70
C ASP A 57 18.27 10.27 -15.55
N SER A 58 18.72 9.57 -14.53
CA SER A 58 20.12 9.20 -14.34
C SER A 58 20.64 8.33 -15.47
N LEU A 59 19.87 7.34 -15.93
CA LEU A 59 20.21 6.53 -17.12
C LEU A 59 20.27 7.37 -18.40
N THR A 60 19.39 8.36 -18.53
CA THR A 60 19.34 9.26 -19.68
C THR A 60 20.53 10.22 -19.67
N ALA A 61 20.88 10.79 -18.52
CA ALA A 61 22.06 11.60 -18.33
C ALA A 61 23.34 10.80 -18.62
N PHE A 62 23.43 9.58 -18.07
CA PHE A 62 24.59 8.68 -18.28
C PHE A 62 24.84 8.39 -19.76
N THR A 63 23.80 8.18 -20.55
CA THR A 63 23.97 7.95 -22.00
C THR A 63 24.38 9.18 -22.81
N LYS A 64 24.18 10.38 -22.26
CA LYS A 64 24.60 11.65 -22.88
C LYS A 64 26.02 12.06 -22.51
N LEU A 65 26.62 11.47 -21.46
CA LEU A 65 27.99 11.80 -21.07
C LEU A 65 28.98 11.38 -22.15
N THR A 66 29.61 12.38 -22.76
CA THR A 66 30.67 12.23 -23.73
C THR A 66 32.04 12.18 -23.02
N ASN A 67 32.38 11.07 -22.38
CA ASN A 67 33.72 10.91 -21.85
C ASN A 67 34.60 10.13 -22.83
N ALA A 68 35.77 10.70 -23.16
CA ALA A 68 36.80 10.05 -23.97
C ALA A 68 37.23 8.69 -23.38
N ASN A 69 37.00 8.46 -22.09
CA ASN A 69 37.50 7.35 -21.30
C ASN A 69 36.43 6.31 -20.95
N GLY A 70 35.70 5.78 -21.90
CA GLY A 70 34.82 4.62 -21.66
C GLY A 70 33.33 4.92 -21.71
N ARG A 71 32.90 5.46 -22.83
CA ARG A 71 31.48 5.64 -23.15
C ARG A 71 30.75 4.29 -23.17
N ILE A 72 29.84 4.08 -22.21
CA ILE A 72 28.95 2.96 -22.26
C ILE A 72 27.68 3.43 -22.96
N GLN A 73 27.43 2.94 -24.17
CA GLN A 73 26.17 3.16 -24.85
C GLN A 73 25.15 2.10 -24.37
N LEU A 74 24.15 2.54 -23.60
CA LEU A 74 23.03 1.67 -23.26
C LEU A 74 21.99 1.72 -24.37
N GLN A 75 21.74 0.56 -24.98
CA GLN A 75 20.65 0.43 -25.93
C GLN A 75 19.29 0.63 -25.23
N PRO A 76 18.25 1.11 -25.94
CA PRO A 76 16.92 1.32 -25.36
C PRO A 76 16.34 0.07 -24.68
N GLY A 77 16.62 -1.12 -25.20
CA GLY A 77 16.23 -2.39 -24.59
C GLY A 77 16.89 -2.65 -23.25
N VAL A 78 18.16 -2.28 -23.10
CA VAL A 78 18.89 -2.40 -21.82
C VAL A 78 18.32 -1.47 -20.77
N LYS A 79 18.04 -0.22 -21.12
CA LYS A 79 17.39 0.73 -20.21
C LYS A 79 16.06 0.19 -19.68
N ARG A 80 15.21 -0.34 -20.55
CA ARG A 80 13.91 -0.93 -20.15
C ARG A 80 14.09 -2.09 -19.19
N ARG A 81 15.10 -2.94 -19.40
CA ARG A 81 15.38 -4.06 -18.49
C ARG A 81 15.89 -3.58 -17.14
N ILE A 82 16.72 -2.53 -17.09
CA ILE A 82 17.18 -1.94 -15.82
C ILE A 82 15.99 -1.35 -15.04
N LEU A 83 15.09 -0.62 -15.68
CA LEU A 83 13.87 -0.11 -15.02
C LEU A 83 12.98 -1.25 -14.52
N ALA A 84 12.84 -2.31 -15.29
CA ALA A 84 12.09 -3.51 -14.87
C ALA A 84 12.78 -4.22 -13.68
N PHE A 85 14.11 -4.29 -13.68
CA PHE A 85 14.89 -4.82 -12.56
C PHE A 85 14.66 -4.00 -11.28
N VAL A 86 14.76 -2.68 -11.35
CA VAL A 86 14.51 -1.80 -10.20
C VAL A 86 13.08 -1.99 -9.66
N GLN A 87 12.10 -2.08 -10.55
CA GLN A 87 10.71 -2.36 -10.14
C GLN A 87 10.56 -3.74 -9.49
N TRP A 88 11.20 -4.77 -10.04
CA TRP A 88 11.19 -6.10 -9.45
C TRP A 88 11.82 -6.10 -8.06
N ALA A 89 12.99 -5.48 -7.90
CA ALA A 89 13.66 -5.38 -6.61
C ALA A 89 12.80 -4.63 -5.57
N ARG A 90 12.17 -3.52 -5.98
CA ARG A 90 11.21 -2.78 -5.13
C ARG A 90 10.02 -3.66 -4.74
N SER A 91 9.47 -4.44 -5.68
CA SER A 91 8.36 -5.36 -5.39
C SER A 91 8.75 -6.44 -4.37
N MET A 92 9.95 -7.00 -4.49
CA MET A 92 10.48 -7.98 -3.54
C MET A 92 10.56 -7.37 -2.14
N LEU A 93 11.23 -6.22 -2.00
CA LEU A 93 11.40 -5.52 -0.73
C LEU A 93 10.05 -5.05 -0.12
N ARG A 94 9.16 -4.49 -0.94
CA ARG A 94 7.82 -4.05 -0.51
C ARG A 94 6.96 -5.21 0.03
N THR A 95 7.23 -6.42 -0.41
CA THR A 95 6.53 -7.63 0.05
C THR A 95 7.31 -8.41 1.11
N GLY A 96 8.38 -7.83 1.68
CA GLY A 96 9.20 -8.45 2.73
C GLY A 96 10.05 -9.61 2.23
N ARG A 97 10.25 -9.75 0.91
CA ARG A 97 11.08 -10.78 0.32
C ARG A 97 12.48 -10.26 0.04
N ASP A 98 13.49 -11.12 0.24
CA ASP A 98 14.88 -10.78 -0.01
C ASP A 98 15.23 -10.98 -1.49
N PRO A 99 15.52 -9.90 -2.25
CA PRO A 99 15.91 -10.02 -3.65
C PRO A 99 17.28 -10.66 -3.87
N THR A 100 18.11 -10.81 -2.82
CA THR A 100 19.42 -11.47 -2.93
C THR A 100 19.31 -12.98 -3.09
N LEU A 101 18.18 -13.55 -2.70
CA LEU A 101 17.94 -15.00 -2.72
C LEU A 101 17.38 -15.52 -4.05
N VAL A 102 16.99 -14.61 -4.95
CA VAL A 102 16.28 -14.96 -6.20
C VAL A 102 16.92 -14.21 -7.36
N ALA A 103 17.21 -14.91 -8.45
CA ALA A 103 17.68 -14.25 -9.67
C ALA A 103 16.58 -13.41 -10.33
N PHE A 104 16.94 -12.26 -10.92
CA PHE A 104 16.01 -11.42 -11.64
C PHE A 104 15.38 -12.17 -12.84
N PRO A 105 14.03 -12.25 -12.92
CA PRO A 105 13.35 -13.01 -13.95
C PRO A 105 13.29 -12.24 -15.28
N VAL A 106 14.34 -12.26 -16.06
CA VAL A 106 14.44 -11.51 -17.34
C VAL A 106 13.34 -11.91 -18.33
N GLY A 107 12.74 -13.11 -18.19
CA GLY A 107 11.64 -13.58 -19.06
C GLY A 107 10.31 -12.85 -18.84
N ASP A 108 10.06 -12.28 -17.66
CA ASP A 108 8.77 -11.70 -17.27
C ASP A 108 8.69 -10.17 -17.48
N LEU A 109 9.47 -9.65 -18.40
CA LEU A 109 9.59 -8.19 -18.63
C LEU A 109 8.26 -7.50 -18.94
N ILE A 110 7.31 -8.18 -19.57
CA ILE A 110 6.02 -7.58 -19.95
C ILE A 110 5.19 -7.30 -18.71
N SER A 111 5.07 -8.27 -17.80
CA SER A 111 4.32 -8.10 -16.54
C SER A 111 4.99 -7.06 -15.65
N LEU A 112 6.31 -7.12 -15.51
CA LEU A 112 7.09 -6.13 -14.73
C LEU A 112 6.96 -4.71 -15.27
N GLN A 113 6.86 -4.53 -16.59
CA GLN A 113 6.61 -3.20 -17.17
C GLN A 113 5.16 -2.72 -16.94
N ALA A 114 4.19 -3.61 -16.92
CA ALA A 114 2.80 -3.27 -16.57
C ALA A 114 2.72 -2.82 -15.11
N ASP A 115 3.33 -3.57 -14.20
CA ASP A 115 3.43 -3.24 -12.79
C ASP A 115 4.14 -1.89 -12.56
N LEU A 116 5.25 -1.68 -13.27
CA LEU A 116 5.98 -0.41 -13.25
C LEU A 116 5.08 0.78 -13.61
N ARG A 117 4.31 0.68 -14.69
CA ARG A 117 3.38 1.75 -15.12
C ARG A 117 2.31 2.01 -14.06
N THR A 118 1.77 0.96 -13.45
CA THR A 118 0.78 1.06 -12.39
C THR A 118 1.34 1.77 -11.18
N CYS A 119 2.55 1.41 -10.73
CA CYS A 119 3.22 2.04 -9.60
C CYS A 119 3.55 3.51 -9.87
N ILE A 120 4.09 3.86 -11.05
CA ILE A 120 4.37 5.25 -11.41
C ILE A 120 3.09 6.08 -11.44
N LYS A 121 2.00 5.53 -12.01
CA LYS A 121 0.72 6.22 -12.04
C LYS A 121 0.19 6.47 -10.62
N PHE A 122 0.32 5.49 -9.74
CA PHE A 122 -0.10 5.59 -8.35
C PHE A 122 0.74 6.63 -7.58
N GLU A 123 2.07 6.57 -7.68
CA GLU A 123 2.99 7.51 -7.01
C GLU A 123 2.81 8.97 -7.49
N LYS A 124 2.32 9.16 -8.71
CA LYS A 124 1.99 10.49 -9.29
C LYS A 124 0.52 10.89 -9.14
N GLN A 125 -0.23 10.17 -8.33
CA GLN A 125 -1.66 10.46 -8.17
C GLN A 125 -1.86 11.87 -7.63
N SER A 126 -2.77 12.59 -8.25
CA SER A 126 -3.04 14.00 -7.93
C SER A 126 -3.66 14.15 -6.54
N ASP A 127 -3.14 15.07 -5.74
CA ASP A 127 -3.70 15.46 -4.43
C ASP A 127 -5.18 15.86 -4.51
N VAL A 128 -5.62 16.33 -5.67
CA VAL A 128 -7.02 16.72 -5.93
C VAL A 128 -7.93 15.50 -5.88
N LEU A 129 -7.55 14.38 -6.52
CA LEU A 129 -8.34 13.14 -6.49
C LEU A 129 -8.40 12.55 -5.09
N VAL A 130 -7.27 12.60 -4.38
CA VAL A 130 -7.18 12.17 -2.99
C VAL A 130 -8.08 13.05 -2.11
N GLY A 131 -8.05 14.37 -2.29
CA GLY A 131 -8.90 15.31 -1.55
C GLY A 131 -10.41 15.08 -1.76
N GLN A 132 -10.83 14.77 -2.99
CA GLN A 132 -12.24 14.49 -3.31
C GLN A 132 -12.76 13.18 -2.71
N ALA A 133 -11.87 12.21 -2.50
CA ALA A 133 -12.23 10.90 -1.93
C ALA A 133 -12.16 10.88 -0.39
N LYS A 134 -11.79 12.00 0.26
CA LYS A 134 -11.67 12.06 1.72
C LYS A 134 -13.01 11.72 2.39
N PRO A 135 -13.05 10.78 3.35
CA PRO A 135 -14.25 10.44 4.09
C PRO A 135 -14.81 11.66 4.83
N LYS A 136 -16.10 11.68 5.03
CA LYS A 136 -16.73 12.61 5.98
C LYS A 136 -16.27 12.28 7.40
N SER A 137 -16.34 13.26 8.30
CA SER A 137 -16.06 13.04 9.72
C SER A 137 -16.94 11.93 10.28
N PHE A 138 -16.38 11.11 11.14
CA PHE A 138 -17.09 10.09 11.88
C PHE A 138 -17.73 10.73 13.11
N THR A 139 -19.05 10.83 13.09
CA THR A 139 -19.86 11.43 14.14
C THR A 139 -20.70 10.36 14.84
N GLU A 140 -21.37 10.72 15.93
CA GLU A 140 -22.27 9.80 16.65
C GLU A 140 -23.39 9.21 15.77
N ASP A 141 -23.82 9.98 14.75
CA ASP A 141 -24.84 9.52 13.77
C ASP A 141 -24.26 8.69 12.62
N THR A 142 -22.95 8.54 12.56
CA THR A 142 -22.28 7.85 11.44
C THR A 142 -22.21 6.36 11.70
N LEU A 143 -22.71 5.57 10.77
CA LEU A 143 -22.65 4.11 10.87
C LEU A 143 -21.24 3.62 10.51
N TRP A 144 -20.64 2.83 11.38
CA TRP A 144 -19.33 2.22 11.16
C TRP A 144 -19.29 1.38 9.88
N ILE A 145 -20.35 0.62 9.63
CA ILE A 145 -20.47 -0.27 8.47
C ILE A 145 -20.35 0.45 7.12
N ASP A 146 -20.76 1.72 7.07
CA ASP A 146 -20.70 2.56 5.88
C ASP A 146 -19.41 3.37 5.82
N TRP A 147 -18.91 3.79 6.98
CA TRP A 147 -17.76 4.67 7.09
C TRP A 147 -16.42 3.94 6.93
N GLU A 148 -16.26 2.77 7.54
CA GLU A 148 -15.02 1.99 7.48
C GLU A 148 -14.59 1.68 6.04
N PRO A 149 -15.47 1.18 5.14
CA PRO A 149 -15.09 0.95 3.75
C PRO A 149 -14.66 2.23 3.03
N THR A 150 -15.25 3.39 3.36
CA THR A 150 -14.85 4.67 2.75
C THR A 150 -13.46 5.09 3.23
N LEU A 151 -13.14 4.92 4.51
CA LEU A 151 -11.80 5.14 5.05
C LEU A 151 -10.77 4.23 4.38
N VAL A 152 -11.03 2.93 4.32
CA VAL A 152 -10.11 1.96 3.69
C VAL A 152 -9.89 2.28 2.21
N ASN A 153 -10.95 2.61 1.47
CA ASN A 153 -10.85 3.00 0.07
C ASN A 153 -10.07 4.32 -0.10
N TYR A 154 -10.23 5.26 0.80
CA TYR A 154 -9.44 6.48 0.80
C TYR A 154 -7.95 6.19 1.02
N LEU A 155 -7.62 5.35 2.01
CA LEU A 155 -6.25 4.94 2.28
C LEU A 155 -5.60 4.17 1.11
N LYS A 156 -6.39 3.48 0.28
CA LYS A 156 -5.90 2.85 -0.97
C LYS A 156 -5.41 3.87 -2.00
N LEU A 157 -5.84 5.12 -1.91
CA LEU A 157 -5.44 6.18 -2.85
C LEU A 157 -4.18 6.91 -2.42
N ILE A 158 -3.76 6.78 -1.17
CA ILE A 158 -2.64 7.53 -0.61
C ILE A 158 -1.39 6.67 -0.63
N PRO A 159 -0.31 7.08 -1.31
CA PRO A 159 0.96 6.38 -1.25
C PRO A 159 1.63 6.61 0.10
N GLY A 160 2.04 5.52 0.75
CA GLY A 160 2.91 5.55 1.92
C GLY A 160 4.37 5.84 1.52
N ARG A 161 5.25 5.89 2.51
CA ARG A 161 6.67 6.26 2.35
C ARG A 161 7.42 5.46 1.28
N THR A 162 7.10 4.19 1.13
CA THR A 162 7.71 3.32 0.10
C THR A 162 6.86 3.16 -1.16
N GLY A 163 5.79 3.95 -1.32
CA GLY A 163 4.86 3.85 -2.44
C GLY A 163 3.93 2.65 -2.36
N ILE A 164 3.69 2.12 -1.16
CA ILE A 164 2.63 1.14 -0.87
C ILE A 164 1.37 1.93 -0.47
N PRO A 165 0.16 1.57 -0.93
CA PRO A 165 -1.06 2.21 -0.46
C PRO A 165 -1.21 2.15 1.06
N LEU A 166 -1.50 3.27 1.74
CA LEU A 166 -1.60 3.32 3.21
C LEU A 166 -2.62 2.34 3.81
N SER A 167 -3.54 1.80 3.01
CA SER A 167 -4.48 0.76 3.44
C SER A 167 -3.81 -0.51 3.97
N TYR A 168 -2.51 -0.74 3.68
CA TYR A 168 -1.79 -1.87 4.26
C TYR A 168 -1.66 -1.78 5.79
N VAL A 169 -1.60 -0.56 6.33
CA VAL A 169 -1.52 -0.30 7.77
C VAL A 169 -2.76 -0.82 8.49
N VAL A 170 -3.93 -0.63 7.88
CA VAL A 170 -5.24 -1.01 8.44
C VAL A 170 -5.73 -2.39 8.00
N ARG A 171 -4.92 -3.17 7.28
CA ARG A 171 -5.35 -4.52 6.90
C ARG A 171 -5.67 -5.37 8.14
N ARG A 172 -6.80 -6.08 8.11
CA ARG A 172 -7.28 -6.87 9.25
C ARG A 172 -6.33 -8.02 9.58
N ASN A 173 -5.88 -8.75 8.57
CA ASN A 173 -4.96 -9.86 8.77
C ASN A 173 -3.50 -9.36 8.82
N ALA A 174 -2.82 -9.58 9.95
CA ALA A 174 -1.41 -9.24 10.11
C ALA A 174 -0.50 -10.18 9.33
N THR A 175 -0.88 -11.45 9.22
CA THR A 175 -0.09 -12.47 8.51
C THR A 175 -0.31 -12.35 7.01
N PRO A 176 0.75 -12.21 6.20
CA PRO A 176 0.63 -12.24 4.76
C PRO A 176 0.08 -13.58 4.27
N PRO A 177 -0.66 -13.61 3.15
CA PRO A 177 -1.10 -14.85 2.54
C PRO A 177 0.11 -15.71 2.12
N ALA A 178 -0.03 -17.05 2.22
CA ALA A 178 1.05 -17.98 1.93
C ALA A 178 1.47 -18.01 0.44
N ALA A 179 0.57 -17.65 -0.46
CA ALA A 179 0.82 -17.59 -1.90
C ALA A 179 0.75 -16.14 -2.40
N PRO A 180 1.53 -15.78 -3.43
CA PRO A 180 1.36 -14.49 -4.09
C PRO A 180 -0.07 -14.36 -4.60
N LEU A 181 -0.68 -13.20 -4.36
CA LEU A 181 -2.00 -12.93 -4.93
C LEU A 181 -1.88 -12.83 -6.45
N ILE A 182 -2.82 -13.47 -7.13
CA ILE A 182 -3.02 -13.26 -8.56
C ILE A 182 -3.93 -12.02 -8.69
N GLY A 183 -3.36 -10.87 -9.06
CA GLY A 183 -4.14 -9.65 -9.14
C GLY A 183 -3.28 -8.39 -9.31
N PRO A 184 -3.88 -7.22 -9.13
CA PRO A 184 -3.18 -5.94 -9.23
C PRO A 184 -1.97 -5.88 -8.27
N VAL A 185 -0.86 -5.33 -8.75
CA VAL A 185 0.39 -5.24 -7.97
C VAL A 185 0.23 -4.47 -6.66
N LEU A 186 -0.62 -3.44 -6.63
CA LEU A 186 -0.89 -2.65 -5.42
C LEU A 186 -1.62 -3.46 -4.35
N ASP A 187 -2.55 -4.33 -4.73
CA ASP A 187 -3.24 -5.22 -3.79
C ASP A 187 -2.27 -6.27 -3.20
N THR A 188 -1.34 -6.74 -4.02
CA THR A 188 -0.24 -7.61 -3.56
C THR A 188 0.63 -6.89 -2.53
N TYR A 189 0.95 -5.61 -2.75
CA TYR A 189 1.70 -4.81 -1.78
C TYR A 189 0.93 -4.64 -0.48
N VAL A 190 -0.34 -4.28 -0.54
CA VAL A 190 -1.19 -4.10 0.65
C VAL A 190 -1.24 -5.38 1.49
N SER A 191 -1.38 -6.54 0.85
CA SER A 191 -1.52 -7.81 1.57
C SER A 191 -0.22 -8.37 2.13
N HIS A 192 0.94 -8.07 1.51
CA HIS A 192 2.24 -8.67 1.88
C HIS A 192 3.20 -7.69 2.55
N ALA A 193 2.95 -6.37 2.53
CA ALA A 193 3.84 -5.39 3.12
C ALA A 193 4.17 -5.72 4.58
N PRO A 194 5.43 -5.57 5.02
CA PRO A 194 5.80 -5.73 6.42
C PRO A 194 5.04 -4.72 7.31
N LEU A 195 4.61 -5.17 8.49
CA LEU A 195 3.99 -4.32 9.52
C LEU A 195 5.01 -3.96 10.60
N PHE A 196 6.24 -3.68 10.19
CA PHE A 196 7.35 -3.27 11.07
C PHE A 196 8.41 -2.50 10.26
N GLY A 197 9.29 -1.80 10.95
CA GLY A 197 10.40 -1.03 10.38
C GLY A 197 10.03 0.43 10.09
N ASP A 198 11.05 1.26 9.81
CA ASP A 198 10.95 2.73 9.71
C ASP A 198 9.86 3.23 8.75
N ALA A 199 9.63 2.52 7.65
CA ALA A 199 8.59 2.90 6.70
C ALA A 199 7.20 2.66 7.27
N PHE A 200 7.00 1.52 7.94
CA PHE A 200 5.73 1.22 8.62
C PHE A 200 5.48 2.18 9.78
N ASP A 201 6.51 2.50 10.57
CA ASP A 201 6.39 3.42 11.71
C ASP A 201 5.95 4.82 11.24
N TYR A 202 6.53 5.31 10.14
CA TYR A 202 6.11 6.56 9.53
C TYR A 202 4.67 6.51 8.99
N ASP A 203 4.34 5.46 8.23
CA ASP A 203 3.03 5.32 7.61
C ASP A 203 1.92 5.13 8.65
N THR A 204 2.19 4.37 9.72
CA THR A 204 1.22 4.16 10.81
C THR A 204 0.95 5.43 11.59
N GLN A 205 1.97 6.29 11.80
CA GLN A 205 1.78 7.61 12.39
C GLN A 205 0.94 8.54 11.49
N SER A 206 1.18 8.49 10.17
CA SER A 206 0.39 9.25 9.20
C SER A 206 -1.09 8.83 9.22
N VAL A 207 -1.34 7.52 9.28
CA VAL A 207 -2.71 6.97 9.41
C VAL A 207 -3.36 7.37 10.73
N HIS A 208 -2.62 7.36 11.85
CA HIS A 208 -3.12 7.80 13.15
C HIS A 208 -3.59 9.26 13.12
N THR A 209 -2.74 10.15 12.59
CA THR A 209 -3.06 11.57 12.44
C THR A 209 -4.31 11.78 11.56
N LEU A 210 -4.41 11.00 10.47
CA LEU A 210 -5.57 11.06 9.60
C LEU A 210 -6.84 10.61 10.33
N ILE A 211 -6.83 9.47 11.02
CA ILE A 211 -7.98 8.97 11.80
C ILE A 211 -8.40 10.03 12.81
N LEU A 212 -7.48 10.59 13.59
CA LEU A 212 -7.78 11.66 14.54
C LEU A 212 -8.46 12.85 13.87
N SER A 213 -8.03 13.24 12.67
CA SER A 213 -8.63 14.36 11.94
C SER A 213 -10.07 14.09 11.44
N LEU A 214 -10.48 12.83 11.43
CA LEU A 214 -11.79 12.40 10.94
C LEU A 214 -12.79 12.07 12.07
N ILE A 215 -12.33 11.97 13.33
CA ILE A 215 -13.18 11.55 14.47
C ILE A 215 -13.40 12.66 15.50
N THR A 216 -13.08 13.92 15.20
CA THR A 216 -13.10 15.06 16.15
C THR A 216 -14.48 15.33 16.77
N GLU A 217 -15.56 14.76 16.22
CA GLU A 217 -16.93 14.97 16.66
C GLU A 217 -17.53 13.77 17.43
N HIS A 218 -16.70 12.76 17.75
CA HIS A 218 -17.14 11.55 18.45
C HIS A 218 -16.26 11.31 19.68
N SER A 219 -16.70 11.80 20.85
CA SER A 219 -15.90 11.82 22.09
C SER A 219 -15.43 10.44 22.57
N GLU A 220 -16.27 9.40 22.46
CA GLU A 220 -15.93 8.04 22.86
C GLU A 220 -14.83 7.47 21.95
N VAL A 221 -15.00 7.60 20.65
CA VAL A 221 -14.05 7.08 19.66
C VAL A 221 -12.73 7.85 19.71
N GLU A 222 -12.78 9.16 19.90
CA GLU A 222 -11.60 9.98 20.10
C GLU A 222 -10.81 9.49 21.32
N SER A 223 -11.48 9.16 22.43
CA SER A 223 -10.83 8.59 23.62
C SER A 223 -10.16 7.26 23.30
N ILE A 224 -10.83 6.36 22.56
CA ILE A 224 -10.29 5.05 22.15
C ILE A 224 -9.03 5.24 21.30
N VAL A 225 -9.07 6.14 20.31
CA VAL A 225 -7.93 6.38 19.40
C VAL A 225 -6.77 7.05 20.13
N ARG A 226 -7.02 8.01 21.03
CA ARG A 226 -5.98 8.66 21.81
C ARG A 226 -5.32 7.74 22.84
N THR A 227 -6.01 6.72 23.33
CA THR A 227 -5.45 5.71 24.22
C THR A 227 -4.69 4.61 23.48
N ALA A 228 -4.85 4.53 22.16
CA ALA A 228 -4.06 3.63 21.33
C ALA A 228 -2.57 3.99 21.41
N THR A 229 -1.73 2.98 21.58
CA THR A 229 -0.31 3.11 21.92
C THR A 229 0.46 3.99 20.91
N GLN A 230 1.08 5.07 21.37
CA GLN A 230 2.15 5.80 20.68
C GLN A 230 1.86 6.21 19.23
N ASP A 231 0.76 6.90 18.98
CA ASP A 231 0.42 7.41 17.62
C ASP A 231 0.36 6.31 16.55
N CYS A 232 0.06 5.07 16.96
CA CYS A 232 -0.02 3.93 16.07
C CYS A 232 -1.41 3.83 15.41
N GLY A 233 -1.50 4.22 14.14
CA GLY A 233 -2.75 4.18 13.38
C GLY A 233 -3.32 2.76 13.23
N ARG A 234 -2.46 1.73 13.16
CA ARG A 234 -2.92 0.34 13.17
C ARG A 234 -3.62 -0.02 14.46
N THR A 235 -3.02 0.30 15.61
CA THR A 235 -3.61 -0.01 16.92
C THR A 235 -4.91 0.78 17.11
N ALA A 236 -4.94 2.04 16.71
CA ALA A 236 -6.13 2.88 16.73
C ALA A 236 -7.26 2.28 15.89
N TYR A 237 -6.97 1.92 14.64
CA TYR A 237 -7.97 1.28 13.76
C TYR A 237 -8.48 -0.05 14.31
N LEU A 238 -7.60 -0.92 14.81
CA LEU A 238 -8.01 -2.21 15.39
C LEU A 238 -8.83 -2.04 16.67
N ALA A 239 -8.56 -0.99 17.48
CA ALA A 239 -9.37 -0.67 18.64
C ALA A 239 -10.78 -0.22 18.25
N MET A 240 -10.89 0.64 17.22
CA MET A 240 -12.19 1.00 16.64
C MET A 240 -12.93 -0.23 16.08
N LEU A 241 -12.22 -1.06 15.32
CA LEU A 241 -12.79 -2.31 14.78
C LEU A 241 -13.33 -3.20 15.90
N THR A 242 -12.59 -3.37 16.98
CA THR A 242 -13.01 -4.16 18.15
C THR A 242 -14.22 -3.55 18.82
N ARG A 243 -14.31 -2.22 18.90
CA ARG A 243 -15.47 -1.52 19.48
C ARG A 243 -16.73 -1.71 18.67
N PHE A 244 -16.64 -1.65 17.33
CA PHE A 244 -17.81 -1.68 16.44
C PHE A 244 -18.10 -3.04 15.82
N GLU A 245 -17.12 -3.94 15.72
CA GLU A 245 -17.27 -5.27 15.14
C GLU A 245 -16.92 -6.40 16.14
N GLY A 246 -16.60 -6.06 17.40
CA GLY A 246 -16.38 -7.06 18.45
C GLY A 246 -17.64 -7.90 18.72
N VAL A 247 -17.47 -9.13 19.16
CA VAL A 247 -18.58 -10.09 19.38
C VAL A 247 -19.70 -9.49 20.24
N GLY A 248 -19.36 -8.72 21.28
CA GLY A 248 -20.35 -8.04 22.12
C GLY A 248 -21.13 -6.96 21.39
N ALA A 249 -20.44 -6.08 20.65
CA ALA A 249 -21.07 -5.04 19.84
C ALA A 249 -21.92 -5.66 18.74
N MET A 250 -21.43 -6.70 18.09
CA MET A 250 -22.19 -7.42 17.07
C MET A 250 -23.49 -8.03 17.59
N LEU A 251 -23.50 -8.57 18.79
CA LEU A 251 -24.72 -9.13 19.40
C LEU A 251 -25.72 -8.03 19.74
N VAL A 252 -25.28 -6.91 20.31
CA VAL A 252 -26.14 -5.76 20.60
C VAL A 252 -26.74 -5.21 19.32
N ASP A 253 -25.91 -4.94 18.31
CA ASP A 253 -26.39 -4.43 17.02
C ASP A 253 -27.37 -5.40 16.33
N LEU A 254 -27.17 -6.72 16.45
CA LEU A 254 -28.12 -7.71 15.89
C LEU A 254 -29.45 -7.68 16.60
N ILE A 255 -29.45 -7.65 17.94
CA ILE A 255 -30.66 -7.55 18.75
C ILE A 255 -31.42 -6.26 18.43
N ASP A 256 -30.69 -5.13 18.34
CA ASP A 256 -31.27 -3.83 17.99
C ASP A 256 -31.82 -3.83 16.56
N ALA A 257 -31.10 -4.44 15.61
CA ALA A 257 -31.57 -4.56 14.23
C ALA A 257 -32.84 -5.44 14.12
N GLU A 258 -32.87 -6.58 14.80
CA GLU A 258 -34.06 -7.45 14.86
C GLU A 258 -35.25 -6.73 15.52
N HIS A 259 -35.00 -5.95 16.56
CA HIS A 259 -36.02 -5.14 17.24
C HIS A 259 -36.54 -4.03 16.28
N ILE A 260 -35.64 -3.32 15.58
CA ILE A 260 -36.02 -2.31 14.58
C ILE A 260 -36.91 -2.95 13.50
N VAL A 261 -36.52 -4.07 12.92
CA VAL A 261 -37.32 -4.75 11.87
C VAL A 261 -38.68 -5.19 12.41
N GLY A 262 -38.74 -5.65 13.70
CA GLY A 262 -39.95 -6.11 14.33
C GLY A 262 -40.94 -4.99 14.69
N GLU A 263 -40.44 -3.81 15.04
CA GLU A 263 -41.26 -2.68 15.51
C GLU A 263 -41.39 -1.54 14.49
N LEU A 264 -40.57 -1.53 13.45
CA LEU A 264 -40.57 -0.45 12.48
C LEU A 264 -41.87 -0.46 11.66
N PHE A 265 -42.66 0.60 11.81
CA PHE A 265 -43.92 0.76 11.09
C PHE A 265 -44.01 2.15 10.46
N TYR A 266 -44.19 2.20 9.15
CA TYR A 266 -44.45 3.47 8.45
C TYR A 266 -45.93 3.79 8.46
N SER A 267 -46.31 4.79 9.26
CA SER A 267 -47.71 5.22 9.40
C SER A 267 -48.16 6.28 8.39
N GLY A 268 -47.25 6.70 7.51
CA GLY A 268 -47.48 7.77 6.56
C GLY A 268 -47.21 9.16 7.12
N GLU A 269 -47.00 10.14 6.24
CA GLU A 269 -46.56 11.50 6.59
C GLU A 269 -47.58 12.30 7.39
N ASN A 270 -48.84 11.93 7.33
CA ASN A 270 -49.92 12.64 8.02
C ASN A 270 -49.94 12.44 9.53
N PHE A 271 -49.20 11.47 10.06
CA PHE A 271 -49.21 11.16 11.50
C PHE A 271 -47.99 11.71 12.25
N GLN A 272 -47.10 12.44 11.61
CA GLN A 272 -45.92 13.14 12.20
C GLN A 272 -45.00 12.27 13.08
N THR A 273 -45.13 10.94 13.04
CA THR A 273 -44.39 10.04 13.91
C THR A 273 -43.12 9.52 13.28
N MET A 274 -43.07 9.45 11.95
CA MET A 274 -41.86 9.02 11.26
C MET A 274 -41.87 9.53 9.81
N TYR A 275 -40.80 10.22 9.39
CA TYR A 275 -40.59 10.62 8.01
C TYR A 275 -40.09 9.43 7.20
N TRP A 276 -40.41 9.41 5.89
CA TRP A 276 -39.98 8.36 4.96
C TRP A 276 -38.47 8.14 4.98
N ASP A 277 -37.70 9.22 4.96
CA ASP A 277 -36.22 9.16 4.93
C ASP A 277 -35.65 8.48 6.20
N LYS A 278 -36.27 8.72 7.36
CA LYS A 278 -35.87 8.10 8.60
C LYS A 278 -36.24 6.60 8.59
N PHE A 279 -37.47 6.28 8.19
CA PHE A 279 -37.94 4.89 8.05
C PHE A 279 -37.03 4.08 7.11
N GLU A 280 -36.71 4.64 5.92
CA GLU A 280 -35.85 4.00 4.95
C GLU A 280 -34.40 3.81 5.48
N LYS A 281 -33.88 4.82 6.19
CA LYS A 281 -32.56 4.76 6.82
C LYS A 281 -32.48 3.66 7.88
N ASP A 282 -33.45 3.62 8.78
CA ASP A 282 -33.49 2.64 9.89
C ASP A 282 -33.68 1.21 9.35
N LEU A 283 -34.50 1.05 8.33
CA LEU A 283 -34.71 -0.24 7.67
C LEU A 283 -33.44 -0.72 6.94
N LYS A 284 -32.80 0.15 6.17
CA LYS A 284 -31.52 -0.17 5.48
C LYS A 284 -30.43 -0.54 6.47
N TYR A 285 -30.34 0.16 7.59
CA TYR A 285 -29.41 -0.16 8.66
C TYR A 285 -29.64 -1.56 9.20
N ALA A 286 -30.88 -1.85 9.61
CA ALA A 286 -31.23 -3.12 10.21
C ALA A 286 -30.91 -4.30 9.27
N TYR A 287 -31.29 -4.20 7.99
CA TYR A 287 -30.98 -5.24 7.01
C TYR A 287 -29.47 -5.36 6.74
N ALA A 288 -28.74 -4.26 6.64
CA ALA A 288 -27.29 -4.30 6.46
C ALA A 288 -26.57 -4.99 7.64
N VAL A 289 -27.07 -4.81 8.86
CA VAL A 289 -26.55 -5.49 10.05
C VAL A 289 -26.86 -6.98 10.01
N ILE A 290 -28.10 -7.35 9.67
CA ILE A 290 -28.53 -8.75 9.59
C ILE A 290 -27.77 -9.51 8.51
N ASP A 291 -27.70 -8.97 7.28
CA ASP A 291 -27.03 -9.61 6.14
C ASP A 291 -25.52 -9.83 6.38
N LYS A 292 -24.88 -8.93 7.13
CA LYS A 292 -23.46 -9.07 7.46
C LYS A 292 -23.17 -10.19 8.46
N LYS A 293 -24.21 -10.67 9.18
CA LYS A 293 -24.08 -11.60 10.31
C LYS A 293 -24.72 -12.98 10.04
N ALA A 294 -25.50 -13.10 8.98
CA ALA A 294 -25.98 -14.38 8.48
C ALA A 294 -24.88 -15.14 7.71
#